data_0d7db1d3c703dc150eed34dc5e59b103
#
_entry.id   0d7db1d3c703dc150eed34dc5e59b103
#
_cell.length_a   1.000
_cell.length_b   1.000
_cell.length_c   1.000
_cell.angle_alpha   90.00
_cell.angle_beta   90.00
_cell.angle_gamma   90.00
#
_symmetry.space_group_name_H-M   'P 1'
#
loop_
_entity.id
_entity.type
_entity.pdbx_description
1 polymer ?
#
loop_
_entity_poly.entity_id
_entity_poly.type
_entity_poly.pdbx_seq_one_letter_code
_entity_poly.pdbx_strand_id
1 'polypeptide(L)'
;MKQLSNTVQKGDPILKFFLIFSILILSLNPVLAQDSTSITLPAEINTTYPGKPLIMSLVIPGSGQYYNKSPLWKTASFLGIEIGSIFAWNHFKEKANLLRTEYQNYADMNWSIGTWVENRFNPPSRIYSEMAWTNFPALIKIHGTHELTLVLSGTLKEQFGEFVSSDSLETHPDWVDSGEISVVTDRHFYENIGKYDQFVGGWSDVQDAWYWEEKQLEDSTEIVIKTPYKEDYLGQRVNSNQALTMVKYSITTLLFNHVLSGFEAVLTSQKQSRKNQRVEEIETDISLLYNPLNTA
;
A
#
# COMPACT_ATOMS: atom_id res chain seq x y z
N MET A 1 -0.28 -21.51 -35.08
CA MET A 1 0.96 -20.98 -34.50
C MET A 1 0.60 -20.16 -33.27
N LYS A 2 0.87 -20.67 -32.07
CA LYS A 2 0.61 -19.97 -30.79
C LYS A 2 1.72 -18.97 -30.57
N GLN A 3 1.39 -17.68 -30.55
CA GLN A 3 2.28 -16.65 -30.01
C GLN A 3 2.23 -16.71 -28.49
N LEU A 4 3.34 -17.06 -27.88
CA LEU A 4 3.59 -16.91 -26.44
C LEU A 4 3.79 -15.43 -26.17
N SER A 5 2.82 -14.80 -25.49
CA SER A 5 2.98 -13.46 -24.90
C SER A 5 3.98 -13.55 -23.74
N ASN A 6 5.15 -12.98 -23.94
CA ASN A 6 6.11 -12.72 -22.86
C ASN A 6 5.54 -11.67 -21.91
N THR A 7 4.78 -12.10 -20.91
CA THR A 7 4.54 -11.29 -19.71
C THR A 7 5.85 -11.20 -18.94
N VAL A 8 6.56 -10.11 -19.08
CA VAL A 8 7.67 -9.75 -18.19
C VAL A 8 7.07 -9.61 -16.79
N GLN A 9 7.24 -10.63 -15.98
CA GLN A 9 6.86 -10.63 -14.58
C GLN A 9 7.71 -9.55 -13.89
N LYS A 10 7.13 -8.37 -13.68
CA LYS A 10 7.72 -7.29 -12.89
C LYS A 10 7.92 -7.85 -11.48
N GLY A 11 9.15 -8.24 -11.15
CA GLY A 11 9.50 -8.82 -9.86
C GLY A 11 8.95 -7.98 -8.70
N ASP A 12 8.36 -8.67 -7.74
CA ASP A 12 7.62 -8.13 -6.60
C ASP A 12 8.43 -7.00 -5.93
N PRO A 13 7.90 -5.78 -5.83
CA PRO A 13 8.62 -4.63 -5.27
C PRO A 13 9.10 -4.87 -3.83
N ILE A 14 8.44 -5.77 -3.10
CA ILE A 14 8.80 -6.14 -1.74
C ILE A 14 10.01 -7.06 -1.73
N LEU A 15 10.07 -8.04 -2.63
CA LEU A 15 11.25 -8.88 -2.78
C LEU A 15 12.48 -8.04 -3.17
N LYS A 16 12.30 -7.05 -4.05
CA LYS A 16 13.34 -6.07 -4.40
C LYS A 16 13.76 -5.23 -3.20
N PHE A 17 12.81 -4.78 -2.38
CA PHE A 17 13.11 -4.02 -1.16
C PHE A 17 13.91 -4.85 -0.16
N PHE A 18 13.53 -6.10 0.10
CA PHE A 18 14.30 -7.01 0.98
C PHE A 18 15.70 -7.29 0.43
N LEU A 19 15.82 -7.45 -0.89
CA LEU A 19 17.10 -7.69 -1.54
C LEU A 19 18.00 -6.43 -1.48
N ILE A 20 17.43 -5.25 -1.71
CA ILE A 20 18.15 -3.96 -1.56
C ILE A 20 18.52 -3.70 -0.10
N PHE A 21 17.62 -3.97 0.85
CA PHE A 21 17.85 -3.82 2.27
C PHE A 21 18.94 -4.79 2.78
N SER A 22 18.92 -6.04 2.30
CA SER A 22 19.98 -7.03 2.59
C SER A 22 21.34 -6.61 2.01
N ILE A 23 21.36 -6.04 0.79
CA ILE A 23 22.59 -5.52 0.16
C ILE A 23 23.08 -4.28 0.91
N LEU A 24 22.18 -3.40 1.37
CA LEU A 24 22.52 -2.21 2.14
C LEU A 24 23.15 -2.59 3.49
N ILE A 25 22.64 -3.62 4.17
CA ILE A 25 23.22 -4.15 5.41
C ILE A 25 24.60 -4.78 5.15
N LEU A 26 24.77 -5.49 4.04
CA LEU A 26 26.04 -6.09 3.64
C LEU A 26 27.09 -5.04 3.22
N SER A 27 26.65 -3.87 2.74
CA SER A 27 27.53 -2.76 2.35
C SER A 27 27.93 -1.84 3.51
N LEU A 28 27.35 -1.98 4.69
CA LEU A 28 27.77 -1.32 5.91
C LEU A 28 29.06 -2.00 6.43
N ASN A 29 30.16 -1.82 5.68
CA ASN A 29 31.48 -2.08 6.24
C ASN A 29 31.61 -1.20 7.47
N PRO A 30 32.03 -1.73 8.64
CA PRO A 30 32.36 -0.89 9.77
C PRO A 30 33.54 0.00 9.33
N VAL A 31 33.27 1.27 9.09
CA VAL A 31 34.31 2.28 9.00
C VAL A 31 34.91 2.33 10.39
N LEU A 32 36.02 1.61 10.57
CA LEU A 32 36.89 1.78 11.71
C LEU A 32 37.50 3.19 11.58
N ALA A 33 36.84 4.16 12.19
CA ALA A 33 37.41 5.47 12.40
C ALA A 33 38.61 5.28 13.37
N GLN A 34 39.78 5.25 12.81
CA GLN A 34 41.03 5.30 13.53
C GLN A 34 41.27 6.78 13.90
N ASP A 35 40.78 7.19 15.07
CA ASP A 35 41.08 8.51 15.60
C ASP A 35 42.24 8.44 16.55
N SER A 36 43.35 9.04 16.13
CA SER A 36 44.59 9.13 16.88
C SER A 36 44.64 10.50 17.57
N THR A 37 43.98 10.64 18.71
CA THR A 37 44.26 11.72 19.63
C THR A 37 44.16 11.21 21.06
N SER A 38 45.36 11.03 21.69
CA SER A 38 45.51 10.70 23.10
C SER A 38 45.05 11.86 23.98
N ILE A 39 43.82 11.83 24.42
CA ILE A 39 43.34 12.61 25.55
C ILE A 39 43.09 11.60 26.67
N THR A 40 43.88 11.67 27.74
CA THR A 40 43.67 10.92 28.97
C THR A 40 42.37 11.34 29.62
N LEU A 41 41.30 10.60 29.37
CA LEU A 41 40.02 10.70 30.04
C LEU A 41 39.95 9.67 31.18
N PRO A 42 39.21 9.98 32.27
CA PRO A 42 39.07 9.05 33.40
C PRO A 42 38.41 7.77 32.92
N ALA A 43 38.89 6.61 33.40
CA ALA A 43 38.41 5.24 33.22
C ALA A 43 37.41 5.05 32.06
N GLU A 44 37.92 4.59 30.92
CA GLU A 44 37.10 4.20 29.76
C GLU A 44 35.98 3.27 30.24
N ILE A 45 34.75 3.76 30.17
CA ILE A 45 33.58 2.86 30.16
C ILE A 45 33.69 2.12 28.84
N ASN A 46 34.24 0.93 28.86
CA ASN A 46 34.38 0.05 27.70
C ASN A 46 32.96 -0.38 27.27
N THR A 47 32.25 0.51 26.59
CA THR A 47 30.93 0.20 26.00
C THR A 47 31.14 -0.68 24.79
N THR A 48 31.19 -1.98 25.00
CA THR A 48 31.21 -2.95 23.91
C THR A 48 29.95 -2.73 23.07
N TYR A 49 30.16 -2.23 21.85
CA TYR A 49 29.01 -2.01 20.93
C TYR A 49 28.52 -3.37 20.45
N PRO A 50 27.30 -3.79 20.79
CA PRO A 50 26.81 -5.11 20.47
C PRO A 50 26.27 -5.18 19.04
N GLY A 51 27.13 -4.98 18.04
CA GLY A 51 26.75 -4.98 16.62
C GLY A 51 26.20 -6.32 16.13
N LYS A 52 26.76 -7.43 16.63
CA LYS A 52 26.37 -8.77 16.19
C LYS A 52 24.90 -9.12 16.50
N PRO A 53 24.40 -9.02 17.75
CA PRO A 53 22.99 -9.30 18.05
C PRO A 53 22.03 -8.30 17.38
N LEU A 54 22.46 -7.05 17.14
CA LEU A 54 21.69 -6.08 16.38
C LEU A 54 21.45 -6.58 14.95
N ILE A 55 22.54 -6.87 14.22
CA ILE A 55 22.45 -7.31 12.83
C ILE A 55 21.64 -8.62 12.72
N MET A 56 21.89 -9.56 13.62
CA MET A 56 21.13 -10.82 13.64
C MET A 56 19.62 -10.55 13.74
N SER A 57 19.20 -9.69 14.67
CA SER A 57 17.80 -9.35 14.87
C SER A 57 17.17 -8.50 13.76
N LEU A 58 17.98 -7.66 13.09
CA LEU A 58 17.53 -6.90 11.91
C LEU A 58 17.29 -7.82 10.69
N VAL A 59 18.01 -8.94 10.60
CA VAL A 59 17.81 -9.92 9.51
C VAL A 59 16.73 -10.95 9.85
N ILE A 60 16.77 -11.50 11.06
CA ILE A 60 15.80 -12.48 11.56
C ILE A 60 15.35 -12.04 12.97
N PRO A 61 14.15 -11.44 13.12
CA PRO A 61 13.67 -11.02 14.41
C PRO A 61 13.67 -12.16 15.44
N GLY A 62 14.20 -11.89 16.62
CA GLY A 62 14.37 -12.89 17.66
C GLY A 62 15.74 -13.58 17.70
N SER A 63 16.51 -13.55 16.62
CA SER A 63 17.82 -14.24 16.59
C SER A 63 18.89 -13.60 17.48
N GLY A 64 18.90 -12.28 17.60
CA GLY A 64 19.77 -11.58 18.55
C GLY A 64 19.42 -11.84 20.01
N GLN A 65 18.13 -12.03 20.33
CA GLN A 65 17.65 -12.44 21.64
C GLN A 65 18.15 -13.85 21.97
N TYR A 66 18.07 -14.75 21.00
CA TYR A 66 18.63 -16.10 21.15
C TYR A 66 20.15 -16.08 21.35
N TYR A 67 20.86 -15.28 20.58
CA TYR A 67 22.32 -15.09 20.72
C TYR A 67 22.69 -14.58 22.12
N ASN A 68 21.94 -13.62 22.66
CA ASN A 68 22.12 -13.04 23.98
C ASN A 68 21.67 -14.00 25.13
N LYS A 69 21.26 -15.23 24.83
CA LYS A 69 20.70 -16.17 25.81
C LYS A 69 19.53 -15.57 26.60
N SER A 70 18.73 -14.71 25.98
CA SER A 70 17.51 -14.18 26.55
C SER A 70 16.47 -15.27 26.75
N PRO A 71 15.47 -15.08 27.62
CA PRO A 71 14.37 -16.03 27.79
C PRO A 71 13.73 -16.38 26.43
N LEU A 72 13.51 -17.66 26.16
CA LEU A 72 13.04 -18.17 24.85
C LEU A 72 11.71 -17.55 24.40
N TRP A 73 10.86 -17.13 25.34
CA TRP A 73 9.61 -16.47 24.98
C TRP A 73 9.82 -15.18 24.16
N LYS A 74 10.91 -14.43 24.40
CA LYS A 74 11.24 -13.23 23.60
C LYS A 74 11.53 -13.58 22.15
N THR A 75 12.40 -14.58 21.92
CA THR A 75 12.69 -15.12 20.59
C THR A 75 11.42 -15.60 19.91
N ALA A 76 10.61 -16.40 20.61
CA ALA A 76 9.36 -16.93 20.10
C ALA A 76 8.35 -15.83 19.76
N SER A 77 8.27 -14.75 20.56
CA SER A 77 7.38 -13.62 20.29
C SER A 77 7.78 -12.88 19.00
N PHE A 78 9.06 -12.54 18.82
CA PHE A 78 9.50 -11.86 17.60
C PHE A 78 9.33 -12.73 16.34
N LEU A 79 9.66 -14.04 16.42
CA LEU A 79 9.43 -14.98 15.32
C LEU A 79 7.93 -15.18 15.05
N GLY A 80 7.11 -15.24 16.08
CA GLY A 80 5.66 -15.37 15.95
C GLY A 80 5.01 -14.17 15.26
N ILE A 81 5.44 -12.94 15.61
CA ILE A 81 5.01 -11.72 14.93
C ILE A 81 5.44 -11.74 13.46
N GLU A 82 6.67 -12.18 13.17
CA GLU A 82 7.20 -12.28 11.81
C GLU A 82 6.34 -13.20 10.94
N ILE A 83 6.17 -14.45 11.39
CA ILE A 83 5.38 -15.47 10.67
C ILE A 83 3.92 -15.01 10.52
N GLY A 84 3.32 -14.49 11.59
CA GLY A 84 1.95 -13.99 11.57
C GLY A 84 1.74 -12.84 10.60
N SER A 85 2.70 -11.91 10.52
CA SER A 85 2.65 -10.76 9.60
C SER A 85 2.82 -11.19 8.14
N ILE A 86 3.69 -12.14 7.85
CA ILE A 86 3.84 -12.72 6.50
C ILE A 86 2.54 -13.41 6.07
N PHE A 87 1.94 -14.18 6.98
CA PHE A 87 0.68 -14.86 6.69
C PHE A 87 -0.47 -13.86 6.44
N ALA A 88 -0.59 -12.85 7.31
CA ALA A 88 -1.57 -11.79 7.16
C ALA A 88 -1.37 -11.02 5.85
N TRP A 89 -0.13 -10.68 5.50
CA TRP A 89 0.19 -10.01 4.24
C TRP A 89 -0.29 -10.81 3.02
N ASN A 90 0.04 -12.11 2.94
CA ASN A 90 -0.38 -12.97 1.83
C ASN A 90 -1.91 -13.08 1.76
N HIS A 91 -2.56 -13.36 2.89
CA HIS A 91 -4.02 -13.50 2.97
C HIS A 91 -4.75 -12.24 2.50
N PHE A 92 -4.36 -11.06 3.02
CA PHE A 92 -5.02 -9.81 2.65
C PHE A 92 -4.68 -9.35 1.22
N LYS A 93 -3.49 -9.70 0.71
CA LYS A 93 -3.11 -9.44 -0.70
C LYS A 93 -4.02 -10.24 -1.65
N GLU A 94 -4.21 -11.52 -1.41
CA GLU A 94 -5.12 -12.36 -2.19
C GLU A 94 -6.56 -11.86 -2.10
N LYS A 95 -7.04 -11.55 -0.90
CA LYS A 95 -8.36 -10.98 -0.67
C LYS A 95 -8.56 -9.66 -1.40
N ALA A 96 -7.58 -8.76 -1.37
CA ALA A 96 -7.64 -7.48 -2.07
C ALA A 96 -7.71 -7.66 -3.59
N ASN A 97 -6.97 -8.62 -4.14
CA ASN A 97 -7.00 -8.92 -5.57
C ASN A 97 -8.35 -9.53 -5.99
N LEU A 98 -8.90 -10.44 -5.20
CA LEU A 98 -10.23 -11.02 -5.44
C LEU A 98 -11.30 -9.92 -5.46
N LEU A 99 -11.37 -9.11 -4.40
CA LEU A 99 -12.34 -8.02 -4.30
C LEU A 99 -12.16 -6.98 -5.41
N ARG A 100 -10.92 -6.78 -5.89
CA ARG A 100 -10.66 -5.91 -7.04
C ARG A 100 -11.28 -6.49 -8.30
N THR A 101 -11.06 -7.77 -8.58
CA THR A 101 -11.65 -8.43 -9.75
C THR A 101 -13.18 -8.41 -9.67
N GLU A 102 -13.76 -8.60 -8.49
CA GLU A 102 -15.22 -8.55 -8.29
C GLU A 102 -15.79 -7.18 -8.65
N TYR A 103 -15.25 -6.06 -8.10
CA TYR A 103 -15.78 -4.75 -8.44
C TYR A 103 -15.53 -4.33 -9.90
N GLN A 104 -14.41 -4.79 -10.50
CA GLN A 104 -14.13 -4.54 -11.92
C GLN A 104 -15.16 -5.28 -12.80
N ASN A 105 -15.38 -6.56 -12.56
CA ASN A 105 -16.42 -7.33 -13.28
C ASN A 105 -17.81 -6.73 -13.08
N TYR A 106 -18.11 -6.25 -11.86
CA TYR A 106 -19.38 -5.59 -11.60
C TYR A 106 -19.54 -4.32 -12.43
N ALA A 107 -18.49 -3.51 -12.50
CA ALA A 107 -18.48 -2.31 -13.33
C ALA A 107 -18.63 -2.64 -14.82
N ASP A 108 -17.89 -3.62 -15.32
CA ASP A 108 -17.90 -4.03 -16.73
C ASP A 108 -19.29 -4.56 -17.17
N MET A 109 -20.06 -5.12 -16.23
CA MET A 109 -21.42 -5.59 -16.49
C MET A 109 -22.49 -4.48 -16.41
N ASN A 110 -22.27 -3.46 -15.60
CA ASN A 110 -23.31 -2.49 -15.24
C ASN A 110 -23.03 -1.06 -15.70
N TRP A 111 -21.84 -0.78 -16.25
CA TRP A 111 -21.49 0.51 -16.78
C TRP A 111 -21.05 0.39 -18.26
N SER A 112 -21.57 1.27 -19.11
CA SER A 112 -21.15 1.31 -20.51
C SER A 112 -21.03 2.73 -21.04
N ILE A 113 -20.13 2.90 -22.02
CA ILE A 113 -19.93 4.16 -22.70
C ILE A 113 -21.16 4.52 -23.57
N GLY A 114 -21.81 3.52 -24.19
CA GLY A 114 -23.02 3.72 -24.96
C GLY A 114 -24.13 4.31 -24.11
N THR A 115 -24.39 3.72 -22.93
CA THR A 115 -25.37 4.21 -21.96
C THR A 115 -25.02 5.62 -21.47
N TRP A 116 -23.72 5.92 -21.25
CA TRP A 116 -23.28 7.24 -20.83
C TRP A 116 -23.57 8.31 -21.88
N VAL A 117 -23.26 8.04 -23.14
CA VAL A 117 -23.53 8.95 -24.27
C VAL A 117 -25.03 9.09 -24.50
N GLU A 118 -25.78 7.99 -24.49
CA GLU A 118 -27.24 8.01 -24.63
C GLU A 118 -27.90 8.93 -23.59
N ASN A 119 -27.56 8.76 -22.32
CA ASN A 119 -28.13 9.57 -21.24
C ASN A 119 -27.70 11.04 -21.25
N ARG A 120 -26.61 11.37 -21.98
CA ARG A 120 -26.23 12.75 -22.25
C ARG A 120 -27.21 13.44 -23.21
N PHE A 121 -27.65 12.74 -24.27
CA PHE A 121 -28.52 13.29 -25.31
C PHE A 121 -30.01 13.00 -25.06
N ASN A 122 -30.32 11.91 -24.36
CA ASN A 122 -31.66 11.51 -23.93
C ASN A 122 -31.71 11.37 -22.40
N PRO A 123 -31.69 12.49 -21.68
CA PRO A 123 -31.56 12.46 -20.23
C PRO A 123 -32.74 11.77 -19.55
N PRO A 124 -32.50 11.11 -18.39
CA PRO A 124 -33.56 10.53 -17.58
C PRO A 124 -34.66 11.55 -17.27
N SER A 125 -35.92 11.15 -17.47
CA SER A 125 -37.08 11.99 -17.18
C SER A 125 -37.48 12.01 -15.70
N ARG A 126 -36.93 11.12 -14.90
CA ARG A 126 -37.17 11.03 -13.46
C ARG A 126 -36.78 12.32 -12.74
N ILE A 127 -37.66 12.79 -11.88
CA ILE A 127 -37.42 13.87 -10.92
C ILE A 127 -37.21 13.22 -9.55
N TYR A 128 -36.16 13.67 -8.85
CA TYR A 128 -35.88 13.24 -7.49
C TYR A 128 -35.66 14.46 -6.58
N SER A 129 -36.44 14.53 -5.47
CA SER A 129 -36.39 15.66 -4.54
C SER A 129 -36.46 17.03 -5.25
N GLU A 130 -37.48 17.20 -6.12
CA GLU A 130 -37.76 18.43 -6.88
C GLU A 130 -36.68 18.82 -7.93
N MET A 131 -35.64 18.02 -8.12
CA MET A 131 -34.57 18.28 -9.10
C MET A 131 -34.63 17.25 -10.25
N ALA A 132 -34.52 17.75 -11.47
CA ALA A 132 -34.38 16.95 -12.67
C ALA A 132 -32.92 16.68 -12.97
N TRP A 133 -32.62 15.65 -13.76
CA TRP A 133 -31.26 15.35 -14.25
C TRP A 133 -30.56 16.55 -14.86
N THR A 134 -31.28 17.33 -15.64
CA THR A 134 -30.77 18.51 -16.34
C THR A 134 -30.41 19.69 -15.41
N ASN A 135 -30.75 19.64 -14.13
CA ASN A 135 -30.32 20.63 -13.15
C ASN A 135 -28.84 20.46 -12.76
N PHE A 136 -28.23 19.34 -13.11
CA PHE A 136 -26.82 19.03 -12.74
C PHE A 136 -25.90 19.20 -13.96
N PRO A 137 -25.08 20.25 -14.02
CA PRO A 137 -24.22 20.53 -15.19
C PRO A 137 -23.25 19.41 -15.54
N ALA A 138 -22.79 18.64 -14.55
CA ALA A 138 -21.90 17.51 -14.78
C ALA A 138 -22.54 16.36 -15.56
N LEU A 139 -23.87 16.24 -15.52
CA LEU A 139 -24.61 15.12 -16.14
C LEU A 139 -25.03 15.39 -17.59
N ILE A 140 -25.01 16.64 -18.01
CA ILE A 140 -25.48 17.06 -19.35
C ILE A 140 -24.32 17.37 -20.31
N LYS A 141 -23.10 16.92 -19.98
CA LYS A 141 -21.91 17.10 -20.79
C LYS A 141 -21.10 15.81 -20.82
N ILE A 142 -20.56 15.50 -21.99
CA ILE A 142 -19.48 14.49 -22.11
C ILE A 142 -18.14 15.14 -21.73
N HIS A 143 -17.86 16.29 -22.33
CA HIS A 143 -16.68 17.09 -22.00
C HIS A 143 -16.76 17.61 -20.55
N GLY A 144 -15.74 17.32 -19.77
CA GLY A 144 -15.70 17.67 -18.35
C GLY A 144 -14.29 17.86 -17.80
N THR A 145 -14.16 17.77 -16.48
CA THR A 145 -12.87 17.90 -15.81
C THR A 145 -12.05 16.60 -15.82
N HIS A 146 -12.69 15.50 -16.19
CA HIS A 146 -12.10 14.17 -16.26
C HIS A 146 -12.52 13.50 -17.56
N GLU A 147 -11.61 12.75 -18.15
CA GLU A 147 -11.83 12.04 -19.41
C GLU A 147 -11.52 10.55 -19.28
N LEU A 148 -12.08 9.76 -20.18
CA LEU A 148 -11.73 8.37 -20.40
C LEU A 148 -10.92 8.26 -21.69
N THR A 149 -10.03 7.30 -21.74
CA THR A 149 -9.29 7.01 -22.97
C THR A 149 -10.07 6.01 -23.80
N LEU A 150 -10.34 6.35 -25.05
CA LEU A 150 -10.97 5.47 -26.03
C LEU A 150 -9.93 4.85 -26.94
N VAL A 151 -10.11 3.58 -27.27
CA VAL A 151 -9.40 2.88 -28.33
C VAL A 151 -10.29 2.83 -29.55
N LEU A 152 -9.79 3.34 -30.66
CA LEU A 152 -10.48 3.29 -31.95
C LEU A 152 -9.94 2.11 -32.77
N SER A 153 -10.82 1.53 -33.59
CA SER A 153 -10.53 0.48 -34.55
C SER A 153 -11.08 0.85 -35.92
N GLY A 154 -10.85 0.01 -36.93
CA GLY A 154 -11.42 0.19 -38.24
C GLY A 154 -11.18 1.57 -38.88
N THR A 155 -12.23 2.13 -39.47
CA THR A 155 -12.19 3.41 -40.19
C THR A 155 -11.97 4.60 -39.25
N LEU A 156 -12.47 4.54 -38.02
CA LEU A 156 -12.25 5.60 -37.05
C LEU A 156 -10.76 5.70 -36.67
N LYS A 157 -10.08 4.57 -36.51
CA LYS A 157 -8.62 4.56 -36.24
C LYS A 157 -7.82 5.18 -37.40
N GLU A 158 -8.20 4.92 -38.64
CA GLU A 158 -7.51 5.48 -39.80
C GLU A 158 -7.65 7.01 -39.88
N GLN A 159 -8.78 7.54 -39.41
CA GLN A 159 -9.09 8.97 -39.49
C GLN A 159 -8.60 9.77 -38.28
N PHE A 160 -8.71 9.20 -37.09
CA PHE A 160 -8.51 9.92 -35.83
C PHE A 160 -7.36 9.38 -34.98
N GLY A 161 -6.74 8.27 -35.37
CA GLY A 161 -5.68 7.61 -34.61
C GLY A 161 -6.22 6.53 -33.68
N GLU A 162 -5.32 5.85 -32.98
CA GLU A 162 -5.68 4.68 -32.15
C GLU A 162 -6.30 5.07 -30.79
N PHE A 163 -5.84 6.17 -30.19
CA PHE A 163 -6.29 6.62 -28.89
C PHE A 163 -6.81 8.05 -28.97
N VAL A 164 -8.00 8.26 -28.44
CA VAL A 164 -8.61 9.59 -28.34
C VAL A 164 -9.25 9.78 -26.97
N SER A 165 -9.49 11.03 -26.59
CA SER A 165 -10.26 11.36 -25.39
C SER A 165 -11.75 11.07 -25.60
N SER A 166 -12.43 10.65 -24.53
CA SER A 166 -13.89 10.53 -24.50
C SER A 166 -14.63 11.83 -24.80
N ASP A 167 -13.97 12.98 -24.66
CA ASP A 167 -14.54 14.29 -24.98
C ASP A 167 -14.95 14.40 -26.46
N SER A 168 -14.31 13.61 -27.34
CA SER A 168 -14.67 13.52 -28.76
C SER A 168 -16.13 13.07 -28.98
N LEU A 169 -16.71 12.36 -28.02
CA LEU A 169 -18.11 11.91 -28.08
C LEU A 169 -19.14 13.03 -27.90
N GLU A 170 -18.73 14.21 -27.43
CA GLU A 170 -19.62 15.38 -27.42
C GLU A 170 -19.95 15.83 -28.85
N THR A 171 -19.01 15.68 -29.78
CA THR A 171 -19.19 16.07 -31.20
C THR A 171 -19.48 14.89 -32.12
N HIS A 172 -19.12 13.68 -31.69
CA HIS A 172 -19.29 12.43 -32.45
C HIS A 172 -19.99 11.35 -31.62
N PRO A 173 -21.22 11.59 -31.18
CA PRO A 173 -21.95 10.62 -30.35
C PRO A 173 -22.26 9.32 -31.10
N ASP A 174 -22.34 9.36 -32.40
CA ASP A 174 -22.57 8.23 -33.32
C ASP A 174 -21.45 7.17 -33.31
N TRP A 175 -20.27 7.52 -32.81
CA TRP A 175 -19.18 6.55 -32.72
C TRP A 175 -19.53 5.35 -31.82
N VAL A 176 -20.40 5.53 -30.81
CA VAL A 176 -20.78 4.42 -29.90
C VAL A 176 -21.53 3.31 -30.63
N ASP A 177 -22.22 3.65 -31.72
CA ASP A 177 -23.01 2.71 -32.54
C ASP A 177 -22.18 2.06 -33.65
N SER A 178 -20.98 2.56 -33.92
CA SER A 178 -20.10 2.07 -34.99
C SER A 178 -19.53 0.67 -34.71
N GLY A 179 -19.43 0.27 -33.45
CA GLY A 179 -18.71 -0.93 -33.03
C GLY A 179 -17.17 -0.81 -33.14
N GLU A 180 -16.66 0.38 -33.52
CA GLU A 180 -15.23 0.64 -33.71
C GLU A 180 -14.58 1.34 -32.49
N ILE A 181 -15.31 1.55 -31.39
CA ILE A 181 -14.79 2.13 -30.17
C ILE A 181 -14.84 1.16 -28.98
N SER A 182 -13.86 1.28 -28.11
CA SER A 182 -13.86 0.67 -26.78
C SER A 182 -13.19 1.60 -25.78
N VAL A 183 -13.50 1.42 -24.51
CA VAL A 183 -12.87 2.18 -23.42
C VAL A 183 -11.65 1.41 -22.92
N VAL A 184 -10.56 2.11 -22.61
CA VAL A 184 -9.42 1.53 -21.88
C VAL A 184 -9.85 1.31 -20.42
N THR A 185 -10.08 0.06 -20.04
CA THR A 185 -10.47 -0.33 -18.68
C THR A 185 -9.24 -0.47 -17.78
N ASP A 186 -8.60 0.66 -17.50
CA ASP A 186 -7.46 0.75 -16.60
C ASP A 186 -7.88 1.18 -15.18
N ARG A 187 -6.89 1.44 -14.32
CA ARG A 187 -7.15 1.92 -12.97
C ARG A 187 -7.90 3.26 -12.96
N HIS A 188 -7.61 4.16 -13.91
CA HIS A 188 -8.23 5.48 -13.98
C HIS A 188 -9.70 5.36 -14.41
N PHE A 189 -10.01 4.48 -15.36
CA PHE A 189 -11.38 4.16 -15.73
C PHE A 189 -12.22 3.76 -14.51
N TYR A 190 -11.77 2.73 -13.77
CA TYR A 190 -12.51 2.25 -12.59
C TYR A 190 -12.55 3.28 -11.44
N GLU A 191 -11.60 4.20 -11.36
CA GLU A 191 -11.67 5.30 -10.42
C GLU A 191 -12.70 6.34 -10.84
N ASN A 192 -12.66 6.77 -12.10
CA ASN A 192 -13.47 7.86 -12.65
C ASN A 192 -14.96 7.54 -12.62
N ILE A 193 -15.37 6.35 -13.10
CA ILE A 193 -16.79 5.97 -13.15
C ILE A 193 -17.47 5.88 -11.77
N GLY A 194 -16.69 5.67 -10.70
CA GLY A 194 -17.20 5.66 -9.33
C GLY A 194 -17.14 7.02 -8.65
N LYS A 195 -16.10 7.79 -8.90
CA LYS A 195 -15.79 8.99 -8.13
C LYS A 195 -16.51 10.23 -8.64
N TYR A 196 -16.60 10.39 -9.97
CA TYR A 196 -17.08 11.62 -10.56
C TYR A 196 -18.49 11.48 -11.09
N ASP A 197 -19.33 12.48 -10.80
CA ASP A 197 -20.74 12.50 -11.22
C ASP A 197 -20.91 12.60 -12.73
N GLN A 198 -19.92 13.15 -13.42
CA GLN A 198 -19.85 13.19 -14.88
C GLN A 198 -20.12 11.82 -15.52
N PHE A 199 -19.70 10.72 -14.88
CA PHE A 199 -19.81 9.37 -15.42
C PHE A 199 -21.04 8.58 -14.90
N VAL A 200 -21.89 9.20 -14.10
CA VAL A 200 -23.07 8.53 -13.53
C VAL A 200 -24.01 8.04 -14.62
N GLY A 201 -24.13 8.78 -15.72
CA GLY A 201 -24.98 8.42 -16.86
C GLY A 201 -24.63 7.09 -17.53
N GLY A 202 -23.46 6.51 -17.25
CA GLY A 202 -23.05 5.21 -17.80
C GLY A 202 -23.59 3.99 -17.04
N TRP A 203 -24.16 4.16 -15.84
CA TRP A 203 -24.73 3.07 -15.07
C TRP A 203 -26.11 2.67 -15.63
N SER A 204 -26.33 1.37 -15.83
CA SER A 204 -27.49 0.85 -16.56
C SER A 204 -28.82 1.05 -15.86
N ASP A 205 -28.83 1.34 -14.56
CA ASP A 205 -30.01 1.63 -13.74
C ASP A 205 -30.37 3.12 -13.65
N VAL A 206 -29.60 3.99 -14.31
CA VAL A 206 -29.72 5.44 -14.17
C VAL A 206 -31.09 5.99 -14.60
N GLN A 207 -31.70 5.44 -15.64
CA GLN A 207 -32.98 5.93 -16.15
C GLN A 207 -34.09 5.90 -15.10
N ASP A 208 -34.10 4.85 -14.26
CA ASP A 208 -35.21 4.58 -13.34
C ASP A 208 -34.86 4.87 -11.88
N ALA A 209 -33.56 4.92 -11.53
CA ALA A 209 -33.15 4.81 -10.14
C ALA A 209 -32.11 5.84 -9.66
N TRP A 210 -31.79 6.86 -10.47
CA TRP A 210 -30.84 7.88 -9.99
C TRP A 210 -31.43 8.72 -8.86
N TYR A 211 -30.54 9.18 -7.94
CA TYR A 211 -30.86 10.07 -6.83
C TYR A 211 -29.65 10.93 -6.50
N TRP A 212 -29.84 11.97 -5.70
CA TRP A 212 -28.79 12.80 -5.21
C TRP A 212 -28.82 12.91 -3.69
N GLU A 213 -27.66 13.15 -3.08
CA GLU A 213 -27.52 13.38 -1.66
C GLU A 213 -26.51 14.50 -1.40
N GLU A 214 -26.65 15.18 -0.25
CA GLU A 214 -25.67 16.15 0.22
C GLU A 214 -24.63 15.45 1.07
N LYS A 215 -23.36 15.61 0.69
CA LYS A 215 -22.23 15.14 1.45
C LYS A 215 -21.54 16.32 2.12
N GLN A 216 -21.49 16.29 3.46
CA GLN A 216 -20.75 17.28 4.22
C GLN A 216 -19.24 17.01 4.07
N LEU A 217 -18.53 18.02 3.61
CA LEU A 217 -17.08 18.10 3.63
C LEU A 217 -16.74 19.22 4.62
N GLU A 218 -15.70 19.08 5.41
CA GLU A 218 -15.27 19.99 6.50
C GLU A 218 -15.97 21.37 6.53
N ASP A 219 -15.76 22.21 5.52
CA ASP A 219 -16.32 23.57 5.43
C ASP A 219 -17.33 23.78 4.28
N SER A 220 -17.71 22.72 3.56
CA SER A 220 -18.59 22.80 2.38
C SER A 220 -19.52 21.62 2.28
N THR A 221 -20.63 21.82 1.54
CA THR A 221 -21.54 20.74 1.16
C THR A 221 -21.40 20.48 -0.33
N GLU A 222 -21.16 19.23 -0.70
CA GLU A 222 -21.08 18.78 -2.08
C GLU A 222 -22.31 17.92 -2.39
N ILE A 223 -22.93 18.16 -3.54
CA ILE A 223 -23.99 17.29 -4.05
C ILE A 223 -23.32 16.14 -4.79
N VAL A 224 -23.68 14.91 -4.42
CA VAL A 224 -23.19 13.68 -5.06
C VAL A 224 -24.36 12.94 -5.67
N ILE A 225 -24.20 12.57 -6.94
CA ILE A 225 -25.25 11.87 -7.69
C ILE A 225 -24.88 10.38 -7.77
N LYS A 226 -25.87 9.57 -7.46
CA LYS A 226 -25.74 8.11 -7.36
C LYS A 226 -26.84 7.38 -8.10
N THR A 227 -26.57 6.12 -8.35
CA THR A 227 -27.57 5.07 -8.64
C THR A 227 -27.33 3.91 -7.68
N PRO A 228 -28.28 3.01 -7.46
CA PRO A 228 -28.04 1.79 -6.69
C PRO A 228 -26.80 1.02 -7.15
N TYR A 229 -26.62 0.87 -8.47
CA TYR A 229 -25.45 0.16 -9.01
C TYR A 229 -24.13 0.90 -8.76
N LYS A 230 -24.11 2.23 -8.89
CA LYS A 230 -22.95 3.03 -8.52
C LYS A 230 -22.62 2.89 -7.02
N GLU A 231 -23.65 2.88 -6.17
CA GLU A 231 -23.48 2.74 -4.72
C GLU A 231 -22.91 1.37 -4.34
N ASP A 232 -23.46 0.29 -4.90
CA ASP A 232 -22.97 -1.08 -4.72
C ASP A 232 -21.51 -1.20 -5.18
N TYR A 233 -21.20 -0.64 -6.33
CA TYR A 233 -19.84 -0.58 -6.87
C TYR A 233 -18.87 0.13 -5.90
N LEU A 234 -19.27 1.28 -5.38
CA LEU A 234 -18.45 2.03 -4.42
C LEU A 234 -18.25 1.23 -3.12
N GLY A 235 -19.27 0.51 -2.65
CA GLY A 235 -19.18 -0.39 -1.51
C GLY A 235 -18.14 -1.50 -1.72
N GLN A 236 -18.17 -2.14 -2.89
CA GLN A 236 -17.18 -3.17 -3.25
C GLN A 236 -15.76 -2.59 -3.33
N ARG A 237 -15.58 -1.39 -3.89
CA ARG A 237 -14.28 -0.71 -3.92
C ARG A 237 -13.77 -0.39 -2.51
N VAL A 238 -14.64 0.04 -1.60
CA VAL A 238 -14.27 0.28 -0.19
C VAL A 238 -13.75 -1.00 0.44
N ASN A 239 -14.42 -2.13 0.23
CA ASN A 239 -13.98 -3.43 0.76
C ASN A 239 -12.58 -3.82 0.22
N SER A 240 -12.34 -3.64 -1.07
CA SER A 240 -11.03 -3.88 -1.68
C SER A 240 -9.94 -2.97 -1.08
N ASN A 241 -10.23 -1.68 -0.91
CA ASN A 241 -9.31 -0.71 -0.32
C ASN A 241 -9.02 -1.01 1.16
N GLN A 242 -9.99 -1.49 1.92
CA GLN A 242 -9.79 -1.96 3.30
C GLN A 242 -8.84 -3.16 3.34
N ALA A 243 -9.01 -4.13 2.45
CA ALA A 243 -8.08 -5.25 2.35
C ALA A 243 -6.65 -4.79 2.00
N LEU A 244 -6.49 -3.83 1.07
CA LEU A 244 -5.20 -3.19 0.76
C LEU A 244 -4.59 -2.45 1.96
N THR A 245 -5.41 -1.85 2.80
CA THR A 245 -4.97 -1.20 4.02
C THR A 245 -4.42 -2.23 5.02
N MET A 246 -5.06 -3.40 5.12
CA MET A 246 -4.54 -4.51 5.94
C MET A 246 -3.21 -5.07 5.41
N VAL A 247 -3.01 -5.10 4.08
CA VAL A 247 -1.70 -5.40 3.47
C VAL A 247 -0.63 -4.42 3.95
N LYS A 248 -0.92 -3.11 3.91
CA LYS A 248 0.00 -2.08 4.40
C LYS A 248 0.34 -2.26 5.88
N TYR A 249 -0.64 -2.53 6.72
CA TYR A 249 -0.42 -2.77 8.14
C TYR A 249 0.44 -4.01 8.39
N SER A 250 0.22 -5.10 7.64
CA SER A 250 1.03 -6.31 7.74
C SER A 250 2.51 -6.04 7.43
N ILE A 251 2.79 -5.30 6.34
CA ILE A 251 4.15 -4.91 5.95
C ILE A 251 4.77 -3.98 7.00
N THR A 252 4.01 -3.01 7.50
CA THR A 252 4.48 -2.09 8.54
C THR A 252 4.84 -2.85 9.80
N THR A 253 4.02 -3.81 10.23
CA THR A 253 4.30 -4.67 11.39
C THR A 253 5.58 -5.48 11.19
N LEU A 254 5.82 -6.05 10.00
CA LEU A 254 7.07 -6.72 9.66
C LEU A 254 8.28 -5.79 9.89
N LEU A 255 8.26 -4.60 9.30
CA LEU A 255 9.38 -3.66 9.41
C LEU A 255 9.63 -3.23 10.86
N PHE A 256 8.58 -2.92 11.60
CA PHE A 256 8.69 -2.58 13.02
C PHE A 256 9.22 -3.74 13.86
N ASN A 257 8.81 -4.97 13.57
CA ASN A 257 9.29 -6.16 14.26
C ASN A 257 10.81 -6.33 14.16
N HIS A 258 11.40 -6.12 12.97
CA HIS A 258 12.84 -6.14 12.77
C HIS A 258 13.55 -5.06 13.60
N VAL A 259 13.05 -3.83 13.54
CA VAL A 259 13.65 -2.69 14.25
C VAL A 259 13.57 -2.88 15.76
N LEU A 260 12.39 -3.24 16.29
CA LEU A 260 12.19 -3.45 17.72
C LEU A 260 13.02 -4.63 18.24
N SER A 261 13.10 -5.72 17.48
CA SER A 261 13.93 -6.87 17.80
C SER A 261 15.42 -6.47 17.87
N GLY A 262 15.90 -5.66 16.90
CA GLY A 262 17.26 -5.15 16.92
C GLY A 262 17.56 -4.29 18.14
N PHE A 263 16.71 -3.34 18.46
CA PHE A 263 16.87 -2.49 19.64
C PHE A 263 16.85 -3.29 20.94
N GLU A 264 15.92 -4.21 21.10
CA GLU A 264 15.83 -5.04 22.29
C GLU A 264 17.09 -5.92 22.46
N ALA A 265 17.59 -6.49 21.38
CA ALA A 265 18.82 -7.28 21.40
C ALA A 265 20.04 -6.46 21.86
N VAL A 266 20.18 -5.19 21.38
CA VAL A 266 21.24 -4.27 21.81
C VAL A 266 21.10 -3.94 23.29
N LEU A 267 19.92 -3.52 23.74
CA LEU A 267 19.69 -3.16 25.14
C LEU A 267 19.97 -4.32 26.10
N THR A 268 19.56 -5.52 25.73
CA THR A 268 19.83 -6.72 26.50
C THR A 268 21.34 -7.03 26.57
N SER A 269 22.04 -6.95 25.45
CA SER A 269 23.50 -7.17 25.41
C SER A 269 24.25 -6.15 26.25
N GLN A 270 23.91 -4.86 26.18
CA GLN A 270 24.52 -3.82 27.03
C GLN A 270 24.25 -4.05 28.51
N LYS A 271 23.03 -4.45 28.87
CA LYS A 271 22.69 -4.76 30.26
C LYS A 271 23.51 -5.93 30.80
N GLN A 272 23.71 -6.97 29.99
CA GLN A 272 24.54 -8.11 30.37
C GLN A 272 26.01 -7.73 30.53
N SER A 273 26.57 -6.94 29.61
CA SER A 273 27.96 -6.45 29.71
C SER A 273 28.18 -5.65 30.99
N ARG A 274 27.28 -4.71 31.32
CA ARG A 274 27.38 -3.93 32.57
C ARG A 274 27.27 -4.81 33.82
N LYS A 275 26.46 -5.86 33.79
CA LYS A 275 26.34 -6.80 34.91
C LYS A 275 27.64 -7.58 35.10
N ASN A 276 28.26 -8.06 34.02
CA ASN A 276 29.51 -8.81 34.05
C ASN A 276 30.67 -7.93 34.58
N GLN A 277 30.76 -6.67 34.10
CA GLN A 277 31.79 -5.71 34.61
C GLN A 277 31.67 -5.50 36.12
N ARG A 278 30.44 -5.32 36.65
CA ARG A 278 30.24 -5.17 38.10
C ARG A 278 30.64 -6.41 38.89
N VAL A 279 30.45 -7.60 38.35
CA VAL A 279 30.85 -8.84 39.03
C VAL A 279 32.38 -8.93 39.05
N GLU A 280 33.07 -8.62 37.93
CA GLU A 280 34.53 -8.60 37.86
C GLU A 280 35.13 -7.56 38.81
N GLU A 281 34.57 -6.36 38.92
CA GLU A 281 35.01 -5.33 39.87
C GLU A 281 34.90 -5.82 41.32
N ILE A 282 33.77 -6.43 41.70
CA ILE A 282 33.56 -6.97 43.06
C ILE A 282 34.55 -8.12 43.37
N GLU A 283 34.76 -9.04 42.42
CA GLU A 283 35.69 -10.15 42.58
C GLU A 283 37.13 -9.65 42.72
N THR A 284 37.51 -8.61 41.97
CA THR A 284 38.83 -7.99 42.06
C THR A 284 39.03 -7.30 43.40
N ASP A 285 38.05 -6.54 43.89
CA ASP A 285 38.11 -5.89 45.20
C ASP A 285 38.21 -6.91 46.32
N ILE A 286 37.44 -8.00 46.28
CA ILE A 286 37.53 -9.08 47.27
C ILE A 286 38.89 -9.76 47.23
N SER A 287 39.47 -9.99 46.06
CA SER A 287 40.76 -10.62 45.89
C SER A 287 41.91 -9.72 46.45
N LEU A 288 41.78 -8.40 46.29
CA LEU A 288 42.73 -7.43 46.84
C LEU A 288 42.64 -7.35 48.38
N LEU A 289 41.44 -7.49 48.95
CA LEU A 289 41.21 -7.53 50.41
C LEU A 289 41.66 -8.86 51.06
N TYR A 290 41.71 -9.95 50.32
CA TYR A 290 42.03 -11.28 50.80
C TYR A 290 43.41 -11.79 50.28
N ASN A 291 44.38 -10.89 50.08
CA ASN A 291 45.74 -11.31 49.72
C ASN A 291 46.52 -11.72 51.00
N PRO A 292 46.76 -13.03 51.22
CA PRO A 292 47.40 -13.51 52.44
C PRO A 292 48.89 -13.17 52.52
N LEU A 293 49.45 -12.46 51.56
CA LEU A 293 50.83 -12.00 51.53
C LEU A 293 51.06 -10.62 52.16
N ASN A 294 50.02 -9.95 52.65
CA ASN A 294 50.13 -8.68 53.38
C ASN A 294 50.08 -8.83 54.90
N THR A 295 50.41 -9.98 55.46
CA THR A 295 50.73 -10.18 56.87
C THR A 295 52.23 -10.33 57.09
N ALA A 296 52.91 -9.22 57.10
CA ALA A 296 54.28 -9.12 57.75
C ALA A 296 54.34 -7.82 58.54
#